data_21f3052fe1771f32f14c0d9000499ff3
#
_entry.id   21f3052fe1771f32f14c0d9000499ff3
#
_cell.length_a   1.000
_cell.length_b   1.000
_cell.length_c   1.000
_cell.angle_alpha   90.00
_cell.angle_beta   90.00
_cell.angle_gamma   90.00
#
_symmetry.space_group_name_H-M   'P 1'
#
loop_
_entity.id
_entity.type
_entity.pdbx_description
1 polymer ?
#
loop_
_entity_poly.entity_id
_entity_poly.type
_entity_poly.pdbx_seq_one_letter_code
_entity_poly.pdbx_strand_id
1 'polypeptide(L)'
;TLEYPNPEDPKAFKLALELAKKEDADIVLATDPDADRLGVYARDAKTGEYIGFTGNMSGMLIAEYILRERTLTHTMPENPAFVTTIVTTNLARAIAQKYGLHYVETLTGFKYIGEQIKIFEQEHSYNYVFGLEESYGCLAGSHARDKDAPVAVMMLCQAAAFYKKKGLTLWDQMMNIYRE
;
A
#
# COMPACT_ATOMS: atom_id res chain seq x y z
N THR A 1 19.59 10.44 -15.67
CA THR A 1 18.37 11.26 -15.84
C THR A 1 17.26 10.38 -16.38
N LEU A 2 16.08 10.44 -15.78
CA LEU A 2 14.89 9.76 -16.25
C LEU A 2 14.24 10.58 -17.36
N GLU A 3 13.78 9.92 -18.42
CA GLU A 3 13.00 10.56 -19.47
C GLU A 3 11.61 10.96 -18.96
N TYR A 4 11.02 10.11 -18.13
CA TYR A 4 9.72 10.32 -17.52
C TYR A 4 9.70 9.74 -16.09
N PRO A 5 9.54 10.57 -15.03
CA PRO A 5 9.58 10.12 -13.64
C PRO A 5 8.23 9.56 -13.19
N ASN A 6 7.81 8.43 -13.78
CA ASN A 6 6.56 7.76 -13.44
C ASN A 6 6.87 6.42 -12.73
N PRO A 7 6.45 6.22 -11.48
CA PRO A 7 6.69 5.00 -10.73
C PRO A 7 5.95 3.76 -11.28
N GLU A 8 5.05 3.94 -12.24
CA GLU A 8 4.41 2.85 -12.96
C GLU A 8 5.28 2.32 -14.13
N ASP A 9 6.25 3.12 -14.61
CA ASP A 9 7.12 2.72 -15.71
C ASP A 9 8.36 1.95 -15.17
N PRO A 10 8.53 0.67 -15.52
CA PRO A 10 9.72 -0.11 -15.12
C PRO A 10 11.05 0.53 -15.54
N LYS A 11 11.06 1.33 -16.62
CA LYS A 11 12.26 2.04 -17.08
C LYS A 11 12.76 3.06 -16.06
N ALA A 12 11.85 3.64 -15.26
CA ALA A 12 12.19 4.58 -14.20
C ALA A 12 13.05 3.94 -13.10
N PHE A 13 12.97 2.62 -12.94
CA PHE A 13 13.69 1.88 -11.89
C PHE A 13 15.05 1.32 -12.31
N LYS A 14 15.44 1.43 -13.58
CA LYS A 14 16.65 0.77 -14.09
C LYS A 14 17.89 1.04 -13.22
N LEU A 15 18.23 2.31 -12.98
CA LEU A 15 19.42 2.67 -12.18
C LEU A 15 19.26 2.28 -10.69
N ALA A 16 18.06 2.42 -10.16
CA ALA A 16 17.76 2.04 -8.77
C ALA A 16 17.91 0.53 -8.56
N LEU A 17 17.47 -0.28 -9.53
CA LEU A 17 17.62 -1.75 -9.48
C LEU A 17 19.07 -2.20 -9.66
N GLU A 18 19.85 -1.51 -10.51
CA GLU A 18 21.30 -1.75 -10.62
C GLU A 18 22.02 -1.48 -9.29
N LEU A 19 21.67 -0.36 -8.63
CA LEU A 19 22.20 -0.03 -7.31
C LEU A 19 21.73 -1.04 -6.24
N ALA A 20 20.47 -1.39 -6.25
CA ALA A 20 19.89 -2.35 -5.29
C ALA A 20 20.58 -3.72 -5.35
N LYS A 21 20.90 -4.21 -6.55
CA LYS A 21 21.66 -5.45 -6.73
C LYS A 21 23.08 -5.34 -6.17
N LYS A 22 23.71 -4.19 -6.32
CA LYS A 22 25.07 -3.93 -5.80
C LYS A 22 25.09 -3.85 -4.28
N GLU A 23 24.11 -3.19 -3.68
CA GLU A 23 24.00 -2.94 -2.24
C GLU A 23 23.24 -4.07 -1.50
N ASP A 24 22.81 -5.13 -2.19
CA ASP A 24 22.03 -6.25 -1.66
C ASP A 24 20.75 -5.78 -0.93
N ALA A 25 20.05 -4.78 -1.49
CA ALA A 25 18.86 -4.19 -0.90
C ALA A 25 17.67 -5.16 -0.90
N ASP A 26 16.83 -5.12 0.13
CA ASP A 26 15.63 -5.95 0.21
C ASP A 26 14.48 -5.40 -0.65
N ILE A 27 14.39 -4.07 -0.76
CA ILE A 27 13.31 -3.35 -1.46
C ILE A 27 13.85 -2.14 -2.19
N VAL A 28 13.14 -1.71 -3.25
CA VAL A 28 13.38 -0.46 -3.97
C VAL A 28 12.07 0.31 -4.04
N LEU A 29 12.10 1.56 -3.62
CA LEU A 29 10.94 2.44 -3.54
C LEU A 29 11.24 3.74 -4.30
N ALA A 30 10.30 4.21 -5.12
CA ALA A 30 10.39 5.49 -5.80
C ALA A 30 9.03 6.16 -5.91
N THR A 31 8.97 7.43 -5.57
CA THR A 31 7.78 8.26 -5.75
C THR A 31 7.82 8.99 -7.09
N ASP A 32 6.68 9.50 -7.51
CA ASP A 32 6.61 10.54 -8.53
C ASP A 32 6.99 11.92 -7.95
N PRO A 33 7.06 12.98 -8.78
CA PRO A 33 7.57 14.28 -8.34
C PRO A 33 6.75 14.98 -7.26
N ASP A 34 5.44 14.77 -7.21
CA ASP A 34 4.53 15.33 -6.20
C ASP A 34 4.29 14.39 -5.02
N ALA A 35 4.94 13.21 -5.04
CA ALA A 35 4.96 12.22 -3.97
C ALA A 35 3.56 11.74 -3.53
N ASP A 36 2.67 11.54 -4.49
CA ASP A 36 1.35 10.97 -4.26
C ASP A 36 1.26 9.49 -4.68
N ARG A 37 2.14 9.00 -5.56
CA ARG A 37 2.26 7.62 -6.02
C ARG A 37 3.58 6.98 -5.63
N LEU A 38 3.57 5.66 -5.42
CA LEU A 38 4.74 4.90 -5.00
C LEU A 38 4.90 3.62 -5.82
N GLY A 39 5.97 3.54 -6.60
CA GLY A 39 6.43 2.31 -7.22
C GLY A 39 7.29 1.47 -6.26
N VAL A 40 7.11 0.17 -6.31
CA VAL A 40 7.70 -0.78 -5.36
C VAL A 40 8.31 -1.96 -6.11
N TYR A 41 9.54 -2.30 -5.76
CA TYR A 41 10.16 -3.57 -6.10
C TYR A 41 10.61 -4.27 -4.82
N ALA A 42 10.35 -5.56 -4.73
CA ALA A 42 10.81 -6.39 -3.64
C ALA A 42 11.61 -7.58 -4.16
N ARG A 43 12.63 -7.98 -3.41
CA ARG A 43 13.45 -9.13 -3.75
C ARG A 43 12.68 -10.42 -3.50
N ASP A 44 12.70 -11.33 -4.47
CA ASP A 44 12.27 -12.71 -4.29
C ASP A 44 13.41 -13.51 -3.64
N ALA A 45 13.16 -14.08 -2.47
CA ALA A 45 14.15 -14.85 -1.72
C ALA A 45 14.65 -16.10 -2.46
N LYS A 46 13.84 -16.66 -3.37
CA LYS A 46 14.16 -17.90 -4.09
C LYS A 46 15.06 -17.67 -5.28
N THR A 47 14.79 -16.60 -6.03
CA THR A 47 15.50 -16.31 -7.28
C THR A 47 16.56 -15.22 -7.14
N GLY A 48 16.46 -14.38 -6.09
CA GLY A 48 17.27 -13.19 -5.90
C GLY A 48 16.88 -12.02 -6.83
N GLU A 49 15.88 -12.21 -7.68
CA GLU A 49 15.41 -11.17 -8.60
C GLU A 49 14.47 -10.18 -7.91
N TYR A 50 14.42 -8.94 -8.42
CA TYR A 50 13.51 -7.91 -7.95
C TYR A 50 12.22 -7.96 -8.75
N ILE A 51 11.12 -8.17 -8.06
CA ILE A 51 9.76 -8.24 -8.62
C ILE A 51 9.07 -6.89 -8.43
N GLY A 52 8.61 -6.29 -9.53
CA GLY A 52 7.82 -5.06 -9.50
C GLY A 52 6.39 -5.33 -9.04
N PHE A 53 5.91 -4.55 -8.07
CA PHE A 53 4.54 -4.63 -7.58
C PHE A 53 3.64 -3.70 -8.38
N THR A 54 2.44 -4.15 -8.70
CA THR A 54 1.38 -3.26 -9.15
C THR A 54 0.86 -2.40 -8.00
N GLY A 55 0.15 -1.32 -8.29
CA GLY A 55 -0.47 -0.49 -7.25
C GLY A 55 -1.43 -1.28 -6.35
N ASN A 56 -2.17 -2.22 -6.93
CA ASN A 56 -3.00 -3.15 -6.16
C ASN A 56 -2.19 -4.02 -5.20
N MET A 57 -1.05 -4.56 -5.64
CA MET A 57 -0.21 -5.42 -4.78
C MET A 57 0.38 -4.64 -3.62
N SER A 58 1.00 -3.48 -3.88
CA SER A 58 1.59 -2.65 -2.83
C SER A 58 0.54 -2.15 -1.85
N GLY A 59 -0.61 -1.69 -2.36
CA GLY A 59 -1.73 -1.23 -1.52
C GLY A 59 -2.29 -2.33 -0.63
N MET A 60 -2.48 -3.56 -1.15
CA MET A 60 -2.98 -4.69 -0.35
C MET A 60 -1.97 -5.13 0.71
N LEU A 61 -0.68 -5.11 0.39
CA LEU A 61 0.36 -5.43 1.37
C LEU A 61 0.39 -4.42 2.51
N ILE A 62 0.30 -3.12 2.21
CA ILE A 62 0.24 -2.05 3.21
C ILE A 62 -1.02 -2.20 4.07
N ALA A 63 -2.19 -2.39 3.43
CA ALA A 63 -3.46 -2.57 4.12
C ALA A 63 -3.40 -3.75 5.10
N GLU A 64 -3.00 -4.93 4.63
CA GLU A 64 -2.89 -6.12 5.46
C GLU A 64 -1.94 -5.90 6.63
N TYR A 65 -0.78 -5.31 6.39
CA TYR A 65 0.19 -5.01 7.44
C TYR A 65 -0.40 -4.09 8.52
N ILE A 66 -1.01 -2.96 8.12
CA ILE A 66 -1.61 -1.99 9.05
C ILE A 66 -2.74 -2.65 9.86
N LEU A 67 -3.65 -3.35 9.20
CA LEU A 67 -4.83 -3.93 9.84
C LEU A 67 -4.44 -5.04 10.82
N ARG A 68 -3.49 -5.88 10.42
CA ARG A 68 -2.95 -6.92 11.30
C ARG A 68 -2.26 -6.33 12.53
N GLU A 69 -1.38 -5.34 12.35
CA GLU A 69 -0.69 -4.72 13.49
C GLU A 69 -1.66 -4.01 14.42
N ARG A 70 -2.64 -3.27 13.91
CA ARG A 70 -3.67 -2.63 14.71
C ARG A 70 -4.53 -3.64 15.48
N THR A 71 -4.82 -4.79 14.88
CA THR A 71 -5.55 -5.88 15.54
C THR A 71 -4.72 -6.47 16.68
N LEU A 72 -3.45 -6.80 16.43
CA LEU A 72 -2.56 -7.40 17.42
C LEU A 72 -2.24 -6.45 18.58
N THR A 73 -2.15 -5.16 18.31
CA THR A 73 -1.85 -4.14 19.34
C THR A 73 -3.09 -3.53 19.98
N HIS A 74 -4.29 -3.99 19.61
CA HIS A 74 -5.58 -3.46 20.10
C HIS A 74 -5.73 -1.94 19.87
N THR A 75 -5.21 -1.45 18.73
CA THR A 75 -5.28 -0.03 18.32
C THR A 75 -6.22 0.22 17.14
N MET A 76 -7.05 -0.78 16.78
CA MET A 76 -8.09 -0.58 15.79
C MET A 76 -9.12 0.41 16.34
N PRO A 77 -9.48 1.48 15.61
CA PRO A 77 -10.51 2.39 16.07
C PRO A 77 -11.90 1.71 16.10
N GLU A 78 -12.83 2.31 16.79
CA GLU A 78 -14.24 1.91 16.70
C GLU A 78 -14.76 2.15 15.28
N ASN A 79 -15.67 1.31 14.79
CA ASN A 79 -16.24 1.41 13.45
C ASN A 79 -15.21 1.69 12.36
N PRO A 80 -14.18 0.86 12.19
CA PRO A 80 -13.11 1.12 11.23
C PRO A 80 -13.60 0.98 9.78
N ALA A 81 -13.14 1.85 8.88
CA ALA A 81 -13.50 1.84 7.47
C ALA A 81 -12.29 1.72 6.55
N PHE A 82 -12.50 1.00 5.45
CA PHE A 82 -11.58 0.84 4.34
C PHE A 82 -12.27 1.30 3.04
N VAL A 83 -11.67 2.24 2.34
CA VAL A 83 -12.26 2.87 1.14
C VAL A 83 -11.38 2.62 -0.08
N THR A 84 -11.98 2.18 -1.19
CA THR A 84 -11.28 1.97 -2.47
C THR A 84 -12.08 2.51 -3.63
N THR A 85 -11.53 2.42 -4.84
CA THR A 85 -12.31 2.68 -6.06
C THR A 85 -12.95 1.41 -6.60
N ILE A 86 -13.98 1.55 -7.44
CA ILE A 86 -14.70 0.43 -8.09
C ILE A 86 -13.81 -0.40 -9.04
N VAL A 87 -12.63 0.11 -9.43
CA VAL A 87 -11.66 -0.58 -10.30
C VAL A 87 -10.48 -1.18 -9.52
N THR A 88 -10.47 -0.99 -8.19
CA THR A 88 -9.48 -1.60 -7.31
C THR A 88 -9.75 -3.11 -7.15
N THR A 89 -8.73 -3.87 -6.83
CA THR A 89 -8.83 -5.34 -6.68
C THR A 89 -9.88 -5.77 -5.64
N ASN A 90 -10.63 -6.83 -5.94
CA ASN A 90 -11.57 -7.45 -5.00
C ASN A 90 -10.90 -8.01 -3.72
N LEU A 91 -9.60 -8.20 -3.73
CA LEU A 91 -8.83 -8.59 -2.54
C LEU A 91 -8.99 -7.55 -1.41
N ALA A 92 -9.20 -6.27 -1.73
CA ALA A 92 -9.47 -5.22 -0.76
C ALA A 92 -10.73 -5.52 0.07
N ARG A 93 -11.80 -5.97 -0.59
CA ARG A 93 -13.04 -6.38 0.09
C ARG A 93 -12.80 -7.59 1.00
N ALA A 94 -12.05 -8.59 0.54
CA ALA A 94 -11.73 -9.78 1.33
C ALA A 94 -10.92 -9.42 2.58
N ILE A 95 -9.91 -8.56 2.45
CA ILE A 95 -9.11 -8.06 3.57
C ILE A 95 -9.97 -7.27 4.55
N ALA A 96 -10.82 -6.34 4.07
CA ALA A 96 -11.74 -5.58 4.92
C ALA A 96 -12.66 -6.51 5.73
N GLN A 97 -13.23 -7.53 5.09
CA GLN A 97 -14.07 -8.53 5.76
C GLN A 97 -13.29 -9.33 6.81
N LYS A 98 -12.07 -9.79 6.49
CA LYS A 98 -11.19 -10.52 7.41
C LYS A 98 -10.95 -9.77 8.72
N TYR A 99 -10.79 -8.46 8.64
CA TYR A 99 -10.50 -7.60 9.79
C TYR A 99 -11.72 -6.85 10.35
N GLY A 100 -12.92 -7.10 9.82
CA GLY A 100 -14.17 -6.52 10.33
C GLY A 100 -14.34 -5.03 10.03
N LEU A 101 -13.78 -4.53 8.90
CA LEU A 101 -13.92 -3.15 8.50
C LEU A 101 -15.19 -2.92 7.66
N HIS A 102 -15.78 -1.74 7.81
CA HIS A 102 -16.75 -1.22 6.86
C HIS A 102 -16.05 -0.92 5.54
N TYR A 103 -16.48 -1.57 4.47
CA TYR A 103 -15.87 -1.46 3.14
C TYR A 103 -16.71 -0.61 2.22
N VAL A 104 -16.09 0.41 1.63
CA VAL A 104 -16.77 1.34 0.70
C VAL A 104 -16.01 1.38 -0.62
N GLU A 105 -16.75 1.31 -1.72
CA GLU A 105 -16.25 1.54 -3.08
C GLU A 105 -16.77 2.88 -3.59
N THR A 106 -15.85 3.71 -4.09
CA THR A 106 -16.16 5.00 -4.71
C THR A 106 -15.89 4.97 -6.22
N LEU A 107 -16.27 6.00 -6.93
CA LEU A 107 -15.81 6.22 -8.30
C LEU A 107 -14.28 6.42 -8.32
N THR A 108 -13.68 6.26 -9.50
CA THR A 108 -12.25 6.47 -9.74
C THR A 108 -11.87 7.93 -9.48
N GLY A 109 -10.80 8.13 -8.76
CA GLY A 109 -10.27 9.43 -8.35
C GLY A 109 -10.24 9.59 -6.83
N PHE A 110 -9.05 9.85 -6.28
CA PHE A 110 -8.85 9.92 -4.83
C PHE A 110 -9.70 10.99 -4.15
N LYS A 111 -10.14 12.02 -4.89
CA LYS A 111 -11.10 13.02 -4.40
C LYS A 111 -12.37 12.41 -3.80
N TYR A 112 -12.84 11.28 -4.36
CA TYR A 112 -14.03 10.59 -3.84
C TYR A 112 -13.72 9.81 -2.56
N ILE A 113 -12.50 9.28 -2.42
CA ILE A 113 -12.03 8.71 -1.15
C ILE A 113 -11.92 9.83 -0.10
N GLY A 114 -11.31 10.97 -0.47
CA GLY A 114 -11.23 12.16 0.40
C GLY A 114 -12.60 12.70 0.81
N GLU A 115 -13.58 12.69 -0.12
CA GLU A 115 -14.98 13.05 0.17
C GLU A 115 -15.61 12.08 1.18
N GLN A 116 -15.37 10.78 1.00
CA GLN A 116 -15.89 9.77 1.92
C GLN A 116 -15.32 9.92 3.34
N ILE A 117 -14.03 10.27 3.47
CA ILE A 117 -13.43 10.59 4.78
C ILE A 117 -14.17 11.78 5.43
N LYS A 118 -14.44 12.84 4.66
CA LYS A 118 -15.17 14.01 5.14
C LYS A 118 -16.60 13.66 5.60
N ILE A 119 -17.31 12.80 4.84
CA ILE A 119 -18.64 12.32 5.19
C ILE A 119 -18.60 11.58 6.52
N PHE A 120 -17.68 10.63 6.70
CA PHE A 120 -17.52 9.90 7.95
C PHE A 120 -17.30 10.81 9.16
N GLU A 121 -16.46 11.85 8.99
CA GLU A 121 -16.21 12.84 10.06
C GLU A 121 -17.44 13.67 10.39
N GLN A 122 -18.19 14.13 9.38
CA GLN A 122 -19.39 14.94 9.58
C GLN A 122 -20.54 14.17 10.22
N GLU A 123 -20.69 12.91 9.85
CA GLU A 123 -21.76 12.06 10.37
C GLU A 123 -21.39 11.32 11.66
N HIS A 124 -20.12 11.37 12.06
CA HIS A 124 -19.56 10.56 13.16
C HIS A 124 -19.86 9.07 13.01
N SER A 125 -19.88 8.57 11.77
CA SER A 125 -20.36 7.22 11.43
C SER A 125 -19.25 6.18 11.49
N TYR A 126 -18.12 6.43 10.83
CA TYR A 126 -16.99 5.51 10.72
C TYR A 126 -15.64 6.22 10.90
N ASN A 127 -14.63 5.45 11.30
CA ASN A 127 -13.26 5.92 11.38
C ASN A 127 -12.44 5.37 10.21
N TYR A 128 -12.04 6.24 9.29
CA TYR A 128 -11.20 5.87 8.16
C TYR A 128 -9.83 5.36 8.63
N VAL A 129 -9.43 4.17 8.17
CA VAL A 129 -8.14 3.54 8.49
C VAL A 129 -7.21 3.57 7.30
N PHE A 130 -7.70 3.18 6.13
CA PHE A 130 -6.91 3.06 4.91
C PHE A 130 -7.79 3.19 3.66
N GLY A 131 -7.18 3.69 2.59
CA GLY A 131 -7.78 3.70 1.27
C GLY A 131 -6.73 3.77 0.17
N LEU A 132 -7.09 3.30 -1.02
CA LEU A 132 -6.17 3.26 -2.16
C LEU A 132 -6.90 3.34 -3.50
N GLU A 133 -6.12 3.72 -4.50
CA GLU A 133 -6.40 3.55 -5.92
C GLU A 133 -5.42 2.53 -6.51
N GLU A 134 -5.86 1.83 -7.57
CA GLU A 134 -5.01 0.92 -8.33
C GLU A 134 -3.81 1.60 -9.00
N SER A 135 -3.90 2.92 -9.22
CA SER A 135 -2.87 3.77 -9.83
C SER A 135 -1.75 4.17 -8.85
N TYR A 136 -1.29 3.23 -8.02
CA TYR A 136 -0.10 3.34 -7.17
C TYR A 136 -0.20 4.33 -6.00
N GLY A 137 -1.40 4.83 -5.68
CA GLY A 137 -1.61 5.80 -4.61
C GLY A 137 -2.46 5.25 -3.46
N CYS A 138 -2.09 5.58 -2.23
CA CYS A 138 -2.85 5.24 -1.03
C CYS A 138 -2.72 6.31 0.04
N LEU A 139 -3.62 6.25 1.03
CA LEU A 139 -3.58 7.07 2.23
C LEU A 139 -3.85 6.19 3.46
N ALA A 140 -2.94 6.21 4.43
CA ALA A 140 -3.09 5.58 5.73
C ALA A 140 -3.41 6.62 6.81
N GLY A 141 -4.60 6.53 7.39
CA GLY A 141 -5.08 7.54 8.35
C GLY A 141 -5.71 8.77 7.68
N SER A 142 -6.18 9.72 8.48
CA SER A 142 -7.02 10.85 8.04
C SER A 142 -6.33 12.23 8.11
N HIS A 143 -4.98 12.26 8.16
CA HIS A 143 -4.19 13.49 8.24
C HIS A 143 -4.18 14.30 6.94
N ALA A 144 -4.53 13.69 5.82
CA ALA A 144 -4.66 14.29 4.51
C ALA A 144 -6.00 13.90 3.85
N ARG A 145 -6.26 14.41 2.63
CA ARG A 145 -7.43 14.08 1.81
C ARG A 145 -7.04 13.60 0.42
N ASP A 146 -5.76 13.38 0.22
CA ASP A 146 -5.19 12.83 -1.01
C ASP A 146 -4.13 11.79 -0.66
N LYS A 147 -3.64 11.08 -1.66
CA LYS A 147 -2.60 10.05 -1.57
C LYS A 147 -1.33 10.58 -0.91
N ASP A 148 -0.66 9.75 -0.15
CA ASP A 148 0.56 10.10 0.58
C ASP A 148 1.61 9.00 0.41
N ALA A 149 2.50 9.17 -0.57
CA ALA A 149 3.57 8.23 -0.81
C ALA A 149 4.63 8.19 0.31
N PRO A 150 5.03 9.29 0.97
CA PRO A 150 5.90 9.25 2.15
C PRO A 150 5.40 8.32 3.25
N VAL A 151 4.11 8.35 3.57
CA VAL A 151 3.52 7.42 4.55
C VAL A 151 3.54 5.99 4.03
N ALA A 152 3.24 5.78 2.74
CA ALA A 152 3.34 4.46 2.12
C ALA A 152 4.77 3.89 2.16
N VAL A 153 5.80 4.71 1.90
CA VAL A 153 7.22 4.36 2.06
C VAL A 153 7.50 3.91 3.48
N MET A 154 7.08 4.69 4.48
CA MET A 154 7.28 4.36 5.89
C MET A 154 6.64 3.01 6.25
N MET A 155 5.40 2.77 5.84
CA MET A 155 4.68 1.52 6.10
C MET A 155 5.36 0.31 5.43
N LEU A 156 5.81 0.45 4.18
CA LEU A 156 6.52 -0.62 3.49
C LEU A 156 7.90 -0.93 4.09
N CYS A 157 8.63 0.09 4.53
CA CYS A 157 9.90 -0.12 5.24
C CYS A 157 9.68 -0.85 6.56
N GLN A 158 8.66 -0.49 7.32
CA GLN A 158 8.29 -1.18 8.56
C GLN A 158 7.87 -2.63 8.28
N ALA A 159 7.01 -2.85 7.27
CA ALA A 159 6.59 -4.18 6.85
C ALA A 159 7.78 -5.04 6.41
N ALA A 160 8.68 -4.50 5.59
CA ALA A 160 9.88 -5.20 5.14
C ALA A 160 10.76 -5.63 6.32
N ALA A 161 11.03 -4.72 7.25
CA ALA A 161 11.81 -5.02 8.46
C ALA A 161 11.13 -6.08 9.34
N PHE A 162 9.80 -5.99 9.48
CA PHE A 162 9.02 -6.95 10.25
C PHE A 162 9.05 -8.35 9.63
N TYR A 163 8.79 -8.46 8.32
CA TYR A 163 8.80 -9.76 7.64
C TYR A 163 10.20 -10.34 7.52
N LYS A 164 11.24 -9.51 7.33
CA LYS A 164 12.64 -9.95 7.33
C LYS A 164 13.03 -10.64 8.64
N LYS A 165 12.57 -10.14 9.80
CA LYS A 165 12.76 -10.81 11.10
C LYS A 165 12.10 -12.18 11.18
N LYS A 166 11.10 -12.44 10.33
CA LYS A 166 10.41 -13.74 10.21
C LYS A 166 10.97 -14.62 9.08
N GLY A 167 12.05 -14.20 8.44
CA GLY A 167 12.67 -14.91 7.32
C GLY A 167 11.89 -14.79 6.00
N LEU A 168 11.03 -13.77 5.86
CA LEU A 168 10.22 -13.53 4.67
C LEU A 168 10.61 -12.21 3.99
N THR A 169 10.52 -12.17 2.68
CA THR A 169 10.54 -10.93 1.91
C THR A 169 9.13 -10.34 1.78
N LEU A 170 9.01 -9.09 1.28
CA LEU A 170 7.69 -8.55 0.94
C LEU A 170 7.01 -9.34 -0.18
N TRP A 171 7.79 -9.92 -1.11
CA TRP A 171 7.26 -10.81 -2.14
C TRP A 171 6.66 -12.07 -1.56
N ASP A 172 7.37 -12.73 -0.63
CA ASP A 172 6.85 -13.92 0.06
C ASP A 172 5.54 -13.61 0.79
N GLN A 173 5.47 -12.46 1.46
CA GLN A 173 4.26 -12.04 2.16
C GLN A 173 3.12 -11.73 1.18
N MET A 174 3.38 -11.10 0.05
CA MET A 174 2.37 -10.88 -0.98
C MET A 174 1.78 -12.20 -1.48
N MET A 175 2.64 -13.21 -1.69
CA MET A 175 2.18 -14.55 -2.08
C MET A 175 1.40 -15.26 -0.98
N ASN A 176 1.67 -14.98 0.29
CA ASN A 176 0.86 -15.48 1.40
C ASN A 176 -0.53 -14.85 1.42
N ILE A 177 -0.62 -13.52 1.24
CA ILE A 177 -1.91 -12.80 1.17
C ILE A 177 -2.81 -13.37 0.05
N TYR A 178 -2.24 -13.78 -1.09
CA TYR A 178 -3.01 -14.39 -2.17
C TYR A 178 -3.52 -15.81 -1.88
N ARG A 179 -2.95 -16.49 -0.90
CA ARG A 179 -3.32 -17.87 -0.54
C ARG A 179 -4.33 -17.95 0.60
N GLU A 180 -4.42 -16.90 1.40
CA GLU A 180 -5.35 -16.79 2.52
C GLU A 180 -6.76 -16.39 2.08
#